data_1beae14e163782ca612f9deef11dbf66
#
_entry.id   1beae14e163782ca612f9deef11dbf66
#
_cell.length_a   1.000
_cell.length_b   1.000
_cell.length_c   1.000
_cell.angle_alpha   90.00
_cell.angle_beta   90.00
_cell.angle_gamma   90.00
#
_symmetry.space_group_name_H-M   'P 1'
#
loop_
_entity.id
_entity.type
_entity.pdbx_description
1 polymer ?
#
loop_
_entity_poly.entity_id
_entity_poly.type
_entity_poly.pdbx_seq_one_letter_code
_entity_poly.pdbx_strand_id
1 'polypeptide(L)'
;IDQLDEALAARADIILLDNFTIEQTRAAVVRTAGRALLESSGRIDETTVRAVAETGVDLISSGALTHSVRVLDIGLDFAPAPALATPQML
;
A
#
# COMPACT_ATOMS: atom_id res chain seq x y z
N ILE A 1 12.00 -6.63 3.58
CA ILE A 1 12.53 -5.55 2.76
C ILE A 1 13.28 -6.05 1.53
N ASP A 2 13.96 -7.21 1.61
CA ASP A 2 14.67 -7.75 0.45
C ASP A 2 13.74 -8.01 -0.74
N GLN A 3 12.53 -8.54 -0.47
CA GLN A 3 11.54 -8.76 -1.51
C GLN A 3 11.05 -7.45 -2.11
N LEU A 4 10.93 -6.42 -1.28
CA LEU A 4 10.57 -5.09 -1.75
C LEU A 4 11.63 -4.54 -2.70
N ASP A 5 12.90 -4.68 -2.34
CA ASP A 5 14.01 -4.23 -3.20
C ASP A 5 14.01 -4.97 -4.53
N GLU A 6 13.73 -6.27 -4.52
CA GLU A 6 13.62 -7.05 -5.74
C GLU A 6 12.48 -6.57 -6.63
N ALA A 7 11.32 -6.31 -6.04
CA ALA A 7 10.16 -5.80 -6.78
C ALA A 7 10.46 -4.43 -7.39
N LEU A 8 11.11 -3.54 -6.64
CA LEU A 8 11.51 -2.23 -7.14
C LEU A 8 12.53 -2.33 -8.27
N ALA A 9 13.50 -3.24 -8.14
CA ALA A 9 14.49 -3.46 -9.18
C ALA A 9 13.84 -4.01 -10.47
N ALA A 10 12.77 -4.80 -10.32
CA ALA A 10 12.00 -5.31 -11.44
C ALA A 10 11.02 -4.27 -12.03
N ARG A 11 11.00 -3.06 -11.48
CA ARG A 11 10.13 -1.96 -11.91
C ARG A 11 8.65 -2.30 -11.81
N ALA A 12 8.25 -2.93 -10.71
CA ALA A 12 6.84 -3.20 -10.45
C ALA A 12 6.07 -1.88 -10.38
N ASP A 13 4.88 -1.85 -10.97
CA ASP A 13 4.01 -0.66 -10.92
C ASP A 13 3.28 -0.57 -9.59
N ILE A 14 2.80 -1.69 -9.08
CA ILE A 14 2.11 -1.78 -7.81
C ILE A 14 2.71 -2.92 -7.00
N ILE A 15 2.95 -2.67 -5.72
CA ILE A 15 3.50 -3.67 -4.80
C ILE A 15 2.52 -3.88 -3.66
N LEU A 16 2.11 -5.12 -3.44
CA LEU A 16 1.17 -5.50 -2.38
C LEU A 16 1.95 -5.90 -1.13
N LEU A 17 1.71 -5.17 -0.04
CA LEU A 17 2.32 -5.42 1.26
C LEU A 17 1.33 -6.23 2.11
N ASP A 18 1.53 -7.54 2.15
CA ASP A 18 0.59 -8.44 2.82
C ASP A 18 0.93 -8.62 4.30
N ASN A 19 0.00 -8.25 5.17
CA ASN A 19 0.15 -8.35 6.63
C ASN A 19 1.37 -7.63 7.20
N PHE A 20 1.75 -6.52 6.61
CA PHE A 20 2.79 -5.68 7.17
C PHE A 20 2.28 -4.93 8.39
N THR A 21 3.13 -4.79 9.42
CA THR A 21 2.84 -3.90 10.55
C THR A 21 2.87 -2.44 10.08
N ILE A 22 2.36 -1.53 10.91
CA ILE A 22 2.42 -0.09 10.61
C ILE A 22 3.87 0.35 10.41
N GLU A 23 4.77 -0.11 11.27
CA GLU A 23 6.19 0.24 11.17
C GLU A 23 6.83 -0.30 9.90
N GLN A 24 6.52 -1.56 9.55
CA GLN A 24 7.00 -2.15 8.31
C GLN A 24 6.46 -1.41 7.09
N THR A 25 5.20 -1.01 7.14
CA THR A 25 4.56 -0.27 6.06
C THR A 25 5.23 1.09 5.87
N ARG A 26 5.50 1.81 6.96
CA ARG A 26 6.22 3.09 6.88
C ARG A 26 7.59 2.93 6.28
N ALA A 27 8.32 1.90 6.70
CA ALA A 27 9.65 1.62 6.16
C ALA A 27 9.57 1.33 4.65
N ALA A 28 8.56 0.57 4.23
CA ALA A 28 8.36 0.26 2.82
C ALA A 28 8.05 1.53 2.00
N VAL A 29 7.23 2.44 2.55
CA VAL A 29 6.92 3.71 1.88
C VAL A 29 8.19 4.53 1.67
N VAL A 30 8.99 4.68 2.71
CA VAL A 30 10.25 5.43 2.64
C VAL A 30 11.19 4.79 1.61
N ARG A 31 11.33 3.48 1.64
CA ARG A 31 12.22 2.74 0.75
C ARG A 31 11.78 2.86 -0.70
N THR A 32 10.47 2.80 -0.94
CA THR A 32 9.90 2.89 -2.30
C THR A 32 10.10 4.28 -2.89
N ALA A 33 9.97 5.32 -2.08
CA ALA A 33 10.23 6.71 -2.50
C ALA A 33 9.49 7.09 -3.78
N GLY A 34 8.23 6.66 -3.93
CA GLY A 34 7.40 7.01 -5.06
C GLY A 34 7.65 6.22 -6.34
N ARG A 35 8.56 5.23 -6.32
CA ARG A 35 8.89 4.45 -7.53
C ARG A 35 7.82 3.44 -7.92
N ALA A 36 6.89 3.13 -7.02
CA ALA A 36 5.78 2.23 -7.26
C ALA A 36 4.61 2.62 -6.37
N LEU A 37 3.40 2.20 -6.72
CA LEU A 37 2.26 2.31 -5.83
C LEU A 37 2.36 1.20 -4.80
N LEU A 38 2.02 1.51 -3.55
CA LEU A 38 2.00 0.53 -2.48
C LEU A 38 0.57 0.28 -2.02
N GLU A 39 0.20 -0.98 -1.94
CA GLU A 39 -1.09 -1.42 -1.45
C GLU A 39 -0.88 -2.17 -0.15
N SER A 40 -1.51 -1.72 0.93
CA SER A 40 -1.49 -2.42 2.21
C SER A 40 -2.66 -3.39 2.26
N SER A 41 -2.38 -4.65 2.55
CA SER A 41 -3.36 -5.72 2.61
C SER A 41 -3.26 -6.48 3.93
N GLY A 42 -4.40 -6.99 4.40
CA GLY A 42 -4.46 -7.78 5.63
C GLY A 42 -5.66 -7.43 6.48
N ARG A 43 -5.50 -7.55 7.79
CA ARG A 43 -6.57 -7.24 8.75
C ARG A 43 -6.62 -5.75 9.02
N ILE A 44 -7.36 -5.04 8.19
CA ILE A 44 -7.54 -3.61 8.32
C ILE A 44 -9.01 -3.35 8.62
N ASP A 45 -9.29 -2.73 9.76
CA ASP A 45 -10.64 -2.39 10.20
C ASP A 45 -10.78 -0.88 10.38
N GLU A 46 -11.94 -0.43 10.85
CA GLU A 46 -12.22 1.00 11.03
C GLU A 46 -11.24 1.67 12.00
N THR A 47 -10.73 0.92 12.97
CA THR A 47 -9.81 1.51 13.96
C THR A 47 -8.40 1.62 13.44
N THR A 48 -7.99 0.78 12.49
CA THR A 48 -6.63 0.74 11.98
C THR A 48 -6.48 1.39 10.61
N VAL A 49 -7.57 1.56 9.86
CA VAL A 49 -7.51 2.07 8.49
C VAL A 49 -6.84 3.44 8.40
N ARG A 50 -7.12 4.33 9.36
CA ARG A 50 -6.50 5.66 9.36
C ARG A 50 -5.00 5.56 9.58
N ALA A 51 -4.56 4.74 10.54
CA ALA A 51 -3.13 4.55 10.81
C ALA A 51 -2.41 3.99 9.59
N VAL A 52 -3.03 3.02 8.90
CA VAL A 52 -2.46 2.46 7.68
C VAL A 52 -2.39 3.53 6.58
N ALA A 53 -3.46 4.30 6.39
CA ALA A 53 -3.49 5.34 5.38
C ALA A 53 -2.43 6.42 5.64
N GLU A 54 -2.20 6.77 6.90
CA GLU A 54 -1.21 7.78 7.29
C GLU A 54 0.23 7.32 7.05
N THR A 55 0.45 6.02 6.79
CA THR A 55 1.80 5.53 6.44
C THR A 55 2.28 6.05 5.09
N GLY A 56 1.37 6.45 4.22
CA GLY A 56 1.70 6.92 2.89
C GLY A 56 1.43 5.90 1.78
N VAL A 57 0.79 4.77 2.09
CA VAL A 57 0.36 3.82 1.05
C VAL A 57 -0.69 4.45 0.15
N ASP A 58 -0.81 3.96 -1.06
CA ASP A 58 -1.74 4.49 -2.06
C ASP A 58 -3.07 3.75 -2.05
N LEU A 59 -3.06 2.47 -1.72
CA LEU A 59 -4.23 1.61 -1.74
C LEU A 59 -4.30 0.78 -0.47
N ILE A 60 -5.53 0.42 -0.10
CA ILE A 60 -5.79 -0.43 1.06
C ILE A 60 -6.79 -1.50 0.65
N SER A 61 -6.52 -2.74 1.02
CA SER A 61 -7.48 -3.84 0.91
C SER A 61 -7.52 -4.59 2.23
N SER A 62 -8.69 -5.11 2.59
CA SER A 62 -8.85 -5.89 3.81
C SER A 62 -9.47 -7.24 3.49
N GLY A 63 -9.45 -8.16 4.44
CA GLY A 63 -10.07 -9.46 4.26
C GLY A 63 -11.56 -9.40 4.00
N ALA A 64 -12.23 -8.29 4.34
CA ALA A 64 -13.66 -8.09 4.08
C ALA A 64 -13.92 -7.48 2.71
N LEU A 65 -12.90 -7.00 2.01
CA LEU A 65 -13.03 -6.40 0.69
C LEU A 65 -12.62 -7.40 -0.38
N THR A 66 -13.32 -7.37 -1.51
CA THR A 66 -12.99 -8.22 -2.66
C THR A 66 -12.03 -7.53 -3.63
N HIS A 67 -11.74 -6.26 -3.42
CA HIS A 67 -10.83 -5.48 -4.24
C HIS A 67 -10.25 -4.32 -3.42
N SER A 68 -9.21 -3.71 -3.95
CA SER A 68 -8.53 -2.62 -3.29
C SER A 68 -9.31 -1.31 -3.38
N VAL A 69 -9.16 -0.48 -2.35
CA VAL A 69 -9.74 0.85 -2.30
C VAL A 69 -8.60 1.86 -2.23
N ARG A 70 -8.66 2.92 -3.04
CA ARG A 70 -7.69 4.00 -2.94
C ARG A 70 -7.86 4.72 -1.60
N VAL A 71 -6.75 5.12 -1.00
CA VAL A 71 -6.78 5.89 0.25
C VAL A 71 -7.65 7.14 0.09
N LEU A 72 -7.57 7.79 -1.06
CA LEU A 72 -8.37 8.98 -1.35
C LEU A 72 -9.87 8.70 -1.29
N ASP A 73 -10.31 7.52 -1.72
CA ASP A 73 -11.72 7.13 -1.75
C ASP A 73 -12.28 6.87 -0.35
N ILE A 74 -11.40 6.73 0.65
CA ILE A 74 -11.82 6.54 2.05
C ILE A 74 -12.18 7.88 2.72
N GLY A 75 -12.03 8.98 1.98
CA GLY A 75 -12.34 10.32 2.49
C GLY A 75 -11.22 10.95 3.29
N LEU A 76 -10.00 10.44 3.18
CA LEU A 76 -8.82 11.03 3.79
C LEU A 76 -8.17 11.99 2.80
N ASP A 77 -7.57 13.06 3.32
CA ASP A 77 -7.01 14.13 2.51
C ASP A 77 -5.56 13.80 2.10
N PHE A 78 -5.43 13.13 0.96
CA PHE A 78 -4.13 12.73 0.41
C PHE A 78 -4.02 13.17 -1.06
N ALA A 79 -2.77 13.19 -1.57
CA ALA A 79 -2.55 13.46 -2.99
C ALA A 79 -3.18 12.37 -3.85
N PRO A 80 -3.71 12.70 -5.05
CA PRO A 80 -4.28 11.70 -5.94
C PRO A 80 -3.26 10.65 -6.35
N ALA A 81 -3.72 9.39 -6.39
CA ALA A 81 -2.89 8.30 -6.88
C ALA A 81 -2.93 8.24 -8.41
N PRO A 82 -1.86 7.76 -9.05
CA PRO A 82 -1.89 7.49 -10.50
C PRO A 82 -2.85 6.35 -10.85
N ALA A 83 -3.04 6.12 -12.15
CA ALA A 83 -3.88 5.03 -12.63
C ALA A 83 -3.35 3.67 -12.15
N LEU A 84 -4.26 2.75 -11.88
CA LEU A 84 -3.92 1.43 -11.37
C LEU A 84 -3.30 0.55 -12.45
N ALA A 85 -2.38 -0.32 -12.03
CA ALA A 85 -1.77 -1.36 -12.84
C ALA A 85 -1.89 -2.70 -12.10
N THR A 86 -1.37 -3.78 -12.68
CA THR A 86 -1.39 -5.10 -12.04
C THR A 86 -0.45 -5.10 -10.82
N PRO A 87 -0.93 -5.49 -9.64
CA PRO A 87 -0.08 -5.53 -8.45
C PRO A 87 1.00 -6.59 -8.51
N GLN A 88 2.14 -6.28 -7.90
CA GLN A 88 3.18 -7.25 -7.59
C GLN A 88 2.99 -7.70 -6.15
N MET A 89 2.74 -9.00 -5.93
CA MET A 89 2.53 -9.54 -4.60
C MET A 89 3.86 -9.74 -3.86
N LEU A 90 3.91 -9.32 -2.62
CA LEU A 90 5.02 -9.62 -1.70
C LEU A 90 4.60 -10.51 -0.56
#